data_e20f11d0687ca0cd28a094a5591d1711
#
_entry.id   e20f11d0687ca0cd28a094a5591d1711
#
_cell.length_a   1.000
_cell.length_b   1.000
_cell.length_c   1.000
_cell.angle_alpha   90.00
_cell.angle_beta   90.00
_cell.angle_gamma   90.00
#
_symmetry.space_group_name_H-M   'P 1'
#
loop_
_entity.id
_entity.type
_entity.pdbx_description
1 polymer ?
#
loop_
_entity_poly.entity_id
_entity_poly.type
_entity_poly.pdbx_seq_one_letter_code
_entity_poly.pdbx_strand_id
1 'polypeptide(L)'
;NFEIPLGTPFAELLKLSGGVWKDRKLKAVIPGGSSVPVVKGEVMMETNMDYDSIAKAGSMLGSGGVIVMDDNTCMVSVLHRISRFYYAESCGQCTPCREGTGWLYKTLDNIITGKGTNNDLQQLDRIASQIEGHCICALGDAAAMPVRSFLKNFWSEFEYYVDKKESLVL
;
A
#
# COMPACT_ATOMS: atom_id res chain seq x y z
N ASN A 1 -16.97 -13.28 -1.25
CA ASN A 1 -15.90 -14.18 -1.73
C ASN A 1 -16.30 -14.78 -3.06
N PHE A 2 -15.31 -14.86 -3.96
CA PHE A 2 -15.48 -15.45 -5.31
C PHE A 2 -14.45 -16.56 -5.50
N GLU A 3 -14.88 -17.67 -6.04
CA GLU A 3 -14.02 -18.72 -6.55
C GLU A 3 -13.85 -18.51 -8.05
N ILE A 4 -12.60 -18.28 -8.47
CA ILE A 4 -12.25 -18.02 -9.86
C ILE A 4 -11.05 -18.87 -10.28
N PRO A 5 -10.93 -19.29 -11.53
CA PRO A 5 -9.73 -19.92 -12.04
C PRO A 5 -8.53 -18.99 -11.96
N LEU A 6 -7.32 -19.53 -11.67
CA LEU A 6 -6.09 -18.77 -11.82
C LEU A 6 -5.94 -18.30 -13.28
N GLY A 7 -5.48 -17.06 -13.46
CA GLY A 7 -5.37 -16.45 -14.77
C GLY A 7 -6.63 -15.69 -15.22
N THR A 8 -7.69 -15.66 -14.39
CA THR A 8 -8.85 -14.79 -14.65
C THR A 8 -8.40 -13.33 -14.70
N PRO A 9 -8.77 -12.54 -15.73
CA PRO A 9 -8.44 -11.11 -15.75
C PRO A 9 -8.99 -10.37 -14.54
N PHE A 10 -8.19 -9.46 -13.96
CA PHE A 10 -8.67 -8.65 -12.83
C PHE A 10 -9.95 -7.87 -13.16
N ALA A 11 -10.07 -7.39 -14.40
CA ALA A 11 -11.27 -6.67 -14.86
C ALA A 11 -12.56 -7.52 -14.73
N GLU A 12 -12.48 -8.84 -14.97
CA GLU A 12 -13.60 -9.76 -14.77
C GLU A 12 -13.92 -9.96 -13.30
N LEU A 13 -12.90 -10.15 -12.45
CA LEU A 13 -13.07 -10.25 -11.00
C LEU A 13 -13.70 -8.97 -10.45
N LEU A 14 -13.23 -7.80 -10.87
CA LEU A 14 -13.80 -6.51 -10.48
C LEU A 14 -15.26 -6.39 -10.86
N LYS A 15 -15.62 -6.80 -12.09
CA LYS A 15 -17.00 -6.83 -12.56
C LYS A 15 -17.89 -7.79 -11.77
N LEU A 16 -17.38 -8.99 -11.47
CA LEU A 16 -18.09 -9.98 -10.64
C LEU A 16 -18.36 -9.46 -9.22
N SER A 17 -17.45 -8.64 -8.68
CA SER A 17 -17.58 -8.04 -7.33
C SER A 17 -18.47 -6.80 -7.30
N GLY A 18 -19.03 -6.36 -8.41
CA GLY A 18 -19.92 -5.19 -8.50
C GLY A 18 -19.21 -3.90 -8.94
N GLY A 19 -17.97 -3.97 -9.40
CA GLY A 19 -17.22 -2.81 -9.88
C GLY A 19 -16.61 -1.95 -8.78
N VAL A 20 -16.24 -0.72 -9.14
CA VAL A 20 -15.76 0.29 -8.20
C VAL A 20 -16.97 1.00 -7.57
N TRP A 21 -16.90 1.27 -6.27
CA TRP A 21 -17.99 1.88 -5.54
C TRP A 21 -18.45 3.21 -6.15
N LYS A 22 -19.78 3.36 -6.34
CA LYS A 22 -20.42 4.51 -6.99
C LYS A 22 -19.94 4.75 -8.44
N ASP A 23 -19.54 3.70 -9.14
CA ASP A 23 -19.03 3.76 -10.54
C ASP A 23 -17.88 4.76 -10.74
N ARG A 24 -17.08 5.00 -9.66
CA ARG A 24 -15.91 5.87 -9.71
C ARG A 24 -14.77 5.23 -10.48
N LYS A 25 -13.80 6.05 -10.87
CA LYS A 25 -12.61 5.58 -11.56
C LYS A 25 -11.72 4.76 -10.61
N LEU A 26 -11.22 3.62 -11.08
CA LEU A 26 -10.23 2.82 -10.37
C LEU A 26 -8.90 3.57 -10.30
N LYS A 27 -8.41 3.81 -9.10
CA LYS A 27 -7.11 4.48 -8.84
C LYS A 27 -6.00 3.50 -8.57
N ALA A 28 -6.24 2.57 -7.66
CA ALA A 28 -5.22 1.63 -7.19
C ALA A 28 -5.84 0.33 -6.69
N VAL A 29 -5.02 -0.71 -6.66
CA VAL A 29 -5.39 -2.03 -6.15
C VAL A 29 -4.24 -2.60 -5.32
N ILE A 30 -4.58 -3.21 -4.20
CA ILE A 30 -3.68 -4.12 -3.48
C ILE A 30 -4.22 -5.53 -3.74
N PRO A 31 -3.51 -6.37 -4.53
CA PRO A 31 -4.09 -7.62 -5.03
C PRO A 31 -4.06 -8.80 -4.06
N GLY A 32 -3.26 -8.71 -3.00
CA GLY A 32 -2.95 -9.88 -2.15
C GLY A 32 -2.96 -9.63 -0.65
N GLY A 33 -3.73 -8.64 -0.18
CA GLY A 33 -3.75 -8.21 1.23
C GLY A 33 -2.78 -7.06 1.49
N SER A 34 -2.91 -6.41 2.65
CA SER A 34 -2.18 -5.17 2.99
C SER A 34 -0.66 -5.30 3.04
N SER A 35 -0.12 -6.52 2.98
CA SER A 35 1.31 -6.82 3.02
C SER A 35 2.02 -6.72 1.67
N VAL A 36 1.28 -6.65 0.57
CA VAL A 36 1.88 -6.65 -0.77
C VAL A 36 1.93 -5.24 -1.37
N PRO A 37 2.83 -4.99 -2.33
CA PRO A 37 2.90 -3.71 -3.03
C PRO A 37 1.58 -3.30 -3.68
N VAL A 38 1.23 -2.01 -3.58
CA VAL A 38 0.10 -1.42 -4.30
C VAL A 38 0.41 -1.29 -5.79
N VAL A 39 -0.58 -1.52 -6.64
CA VAL A 39 -0.50 -1.40 -8.11
C VAL A 39 -1.46 -0.30 -8.56
N LYS A 40 -1.06 0.49 -9.57
CA LYS A 40 -1.95 1.48 -10.21
C LYS A 40 -3.12 0.79 -10.90
N GLY A 41 -4.30 1.39 -10.82
CA GLY A 41 -5.53 0.82 -11.39
C GLY A 41 -5.43 0.48 -12.87
N GLU A 42 -4.80 1.36 -13.67
CA GLU A 42 -4.57 1.14 -15.11
C GLU A 42 -3.74 -0.13 -15.39
N VAL A 43 -2.68 -0.37 -14.63
CA VAL A 43 -1.85 -1.58 -14.76
C VAL A 43 -2.63 -2.80 -14.32
N MET A 44 -3.39 -2.69 -13.24
CA MET A 44 -4.14 -3.82 -12.70
C MET A 44 -5.27 -4.26 -13.63
N MET A 45 -5.91 -3.34 -14.37
CA MET A 45 -6.95 -3.66 -15.35
C MET A 45 -6.46 -4.54 -16.52
N GLU A 46 -5.14 -4.53 -16.79
CA GLU A 46 -4.48 -5.33 -17.81
C GLU A 46 -3.83 -6.60 -17.26
N THR A 47 -3.96 -6.84 -15.93
CA THR A 47 -3.27 -7.93 -15.23
C THR A 47 -4.23 -9.09 -14.95
N ASN A 48 -3.74 -10.32 -15.11
CA ASN A 48 -4.46 -11.52 -14.71
C ASN A 48 -4.23 -11.84 -13.24
N MET A 49 -5.21 -12.48 -12.62
CA MET A 49 -5.15 -12.92 -11.22
C MET A 49 -4.43 -14.27 -11.12
N ASP A 50 -3.12 -14.23 -11.33
CA ASP A 50 -2.19 -15.34 -11.13
C ASP A 50 -0.85 -14.85 -10.58
N TYR A 51 -0.02 -15.78 -10.11
CA TYR A 51 1.25 -15.45 -9.46
C TYR A 51 2.20 -14.69 -10.37
N ASP A 52 2.35 -15.15 -11.61
CA ASP A 52 3.33 -14.61 -12.57
C ASP A 52 2.92 -13.24 -13.09
N SER A 53 1.64 -13.07 -13.42
CA SER A 53 1.11 -11.80 -13.94
C SER A 53 1.16 -10.70 -12.88
N ILE A 54 0.78 -11.00 -11.64
CA ILE A 54 0.84 -10.03 -10.54
C ILE A 54 2.30 -9.73 -10.15
N ALA A 55 3.20 -10.71 -10.21
CA ALA A 55 4.62 -10.47 -9.99
C ALA A 55 5.22 -9.54 -11.06
N LYS A 56 4.84 -9.70 -12.34
CA LYS A 56 5.23 -8.79 -13.42
C LYS A 56 4.67 -7.38 -13.23
N ALA A 57 3.48 -7.25 -12.67
CA ALA A 57 2.90 -5.96 -12.30
C ALA A 57 3.58 -5.30 -11.08
N GLY A 58 4.56 -5.97 -10.46
CA GLY A 58 5.33 -5.46 -9.33
C GLY A 58 4.69 -5.66 -7.97
N SER A 59 3.81 -6.67 -7.84
CA SER A 59 3.15 -7.02 -6.58
C SER A 59 3.15 -8.54 -6.35
N MET A 60 2.30 -9.04 -5.48
CA MET A 60 2.16 -10.47 -5.18
C MET A 60 0.68 -10.82 -5.02
N LEU A 61 0.30 -12.03 -5.46
CA LEU A 61 -1.07 -12.54 -5.26
C LEU A 61 -1.40 -12.74 -3.76
N GLY A 62 -0.40 -13.01 -2.95
CA GLY A 62 -0.51 -13.09 -1.49
C GLY A 62 -1.65 -14.00 -1.03
N SER A 63 -2.55 -13.47 -0.22
CA SER A 63 -3.74 -14.19 0.27
C SER A 63 -4.94 -14.12 -0.69
N GLY A 64 -4.83 -13.42 -1.83
CA GLY A 64 -5.96 -13.15 -2.72
C GLY A 64 -6.97 -12.14 -2.14
N GLY A 65 -6.63 -11.49 -1.04
CA GLY A 65 -7.45 -10.43 -0.43
C GLY A 65 -7.29 -9.12 -1.20
N VAL A 66 -8.16 -8.89 -2.18
CA VAL A 66 -8.09 -7.71 -3.05
C VAL A 66 -8.70 -6.49 -2.38
N ILE A 67 -7.95 -5.39 -2.37
CA ILE A 67 -8.42 -4.08 -1.88
C ILE A 67 -8.47 -3.14 -3.08
N VAL A 68 -9.66 -2.65 -3.40
CA VAL A 68 -9.92 -1.73 -4.52
C VAL A 68 -10.05 -0.31 -3.98
N MET A 69 -9.36 0.63 -4.59
CA MET A 69 -9.36 2.05 -4.21
C MET A 69 -9.77 2.91 -5.41
N ASP A 70 -10.76 3.76 -5.20
CA ASP A 70 -11.27 4.71 -6.20
C ASP A 70 -10.43 5.99 -6.28
N ASP A 71 -10.75 6.85 -7.23
CA ASP A 71 -10.07 8.13 -7.46
C ASP A 71 -10.27 9.15 -6.33
N ASN A 72 -11.24 8.93 -5.44
CA ASN A 72 -11.47 9.75 -4.25
C ASN A 72 -10.78 9.19 -2.99
N THR A 73 -9.97 8.15 -3.13
CA THR A 73 -9.23 7.55 -2.02
C THR A 73 -7.88 8.28 -1.82
N CYS A 74 -7.65 8.78 -0.61
CA CYS A 74 -6.37 9.40 -0.24
C CYS A 74 -5.32 8.33 0.05
N MET A 75 -4.27 8.25 -0.77
CA MET A 75 -3.20 7.25 -0.62
C MET A 75 -2.39 7.45 0.66
N VAL A 76 -2.23 8.68 1.13
CA VAL A 76 -1.53 8.98 2.40
C VAL A 76 -2.30 8.38 3.59
N SER A 77 -3.63 8.56 3.61
CA SER A 77 -4.50 8.02 4.66
C SER A 77 -4.55 6.50 4.65
N VAL A 78 -4.55 5.87 3.47
CA VAL A 78 -4.49 4.40 3.35
C VAL A 78 -3.18 3.88 3.90
N LEU A 79 -2.04 4.46 3.50
CA LEU A 79 -0.74 4.03 3.97
C LEU A 79 -0.58 4.25 5.49
N HIS A 80 -1.06 5.36 6.02
CA HIS A 80 -1.09 5.61 7.46
C HIS A 80 -1.85 4.50 8.21
N ARG A 81 -3.02 4.09 7.69
CA ARG A 81 -3.81 3.02 8.28
C ARG A 81 -3.09 1.67 8.27
N ILE A 82 -2.46 1.33 7.15
CA ILE A 82 -1.66 0.11 6.99
C ILE A 82 -0.47 0.13 7.96
N SER A 83 0.27 1.23 8.04
CA SER A 83 1.43 1.36 8.92
C SER A 83 1.06 1.28 10.39
N ARG A 84 -0.09 1.83 10.79
CA ARG A 84 -0.63 1.68 12.15
C ARG A 84 -0.89 0.22 12.51
N PHE A 85 -1.46 -0.54 11.56
CA PHE A 85 -1.71 -1.97 11.75
C PHE A 85 -0.39 -2.72 12.00
N TYR A 86 0.61 -2.58 11.14
CA TYR A 86 1.88 -3.29 11.30
C TYR A 86 2.65 -2.86 12.54
N TYR A 87 2.54 -1.61 12.97
CA TYR A 87 3.11 -1.17 14.25
C TYR A 87 2.44 -1.87 15.43
N ALA A 88 1.12 -2.02 15.41
CA ALA A 88 0.37 -2.70 16.47
C ALA A 88 0.63 -4.21 16.52
N GLU A 89 0.86 -4.84 15.34
CA GLU A 89 1.05 -6.29 15.21
C GLU A 89 2.52 -6.74 15.36
N SER A 90 3.47 -5.82 15.45
CA SER A 90 4.87 -6.17 15.68
C SER A 90 5.04 -6.85 17.04
N CYS A 91 5.59 -8.08 17.04
CA CYS A 91 5.86 -8.81 18.27
C CYS A 91 7.03 -8.23 19.09
N GLY A 92 7.79 -7.25 18.54
CA GLY A 92 8.89 -6.58 19.20
C GLY A 92 10.22 -7.35 19.23
N GLN A 93 10.33 -8.51 18.57
CA GLN A 93 11.55 -9.33 18.61
C GLN A 93 12.72 -8.68 17.84
N CYS A 94 12.52 -8.34 16.58
CA CYS A 94 13.58 -7.81 15.72
C CYS A 94 13.66 -6.29 15.85
N THR A 95 14.83 -5.74 16.13
CA THR A 95 15.02 -4.28 16.26
C THR A 95 14.52 -3.48 15.06
N PRO A 96 14.83 -3.85 13.80
CA PRO A 96 14.34 -3.09 12.65
C PRO A 96 12.82 -3.03 12.58
N CYS A 97 12.13 -4.13 12.85
CA CYS A 97 10.66 -4.17 12.88
C CYS A 97 10.11 -3.41 14.10
N ARG A 98 10.59 -3.73 15.31
CA ARG A 98 10.10 -3.13 16.57
C ARG A 98 10.14 -1.61 16.54
N GLU A 99 11.28 -1.04 16.16
CA GLU A 99 11.48 0.41 16.15
C GLU A 99 10.98 1.03 14.84
N GLY A 100 11.31 0.40 13.70
CA GLY A 100 11.05 0.95 12.38
C GLY A 100 9.56 1.05 12.06
N THR A 101 8.73 0.06 12.43
CA THR A 101 7.27 0.15 12.20
C THR A 101 6.65 1.31 12.98
N GLY A 102 7.13 1.56 14.20
CA GLY A 102 6.73 2.71 15.01
C GLY A 102 7.16 4.04 14.39
N TRP A 103 8.35 4.09 13.80
CA TRP A 103 8.84 5.29 13.11
C TRP A 103 8.04 5.55 11.82
N LEU A 104 7.77 4.53 11.02
CA LEU A 104 6.92 4.66 9.83
C LEU A 104 5.54 5.23 10.18
N TYR A 105 4.88 4.65 11.18
CA TYR A 105 3.57 5.12 11.63
C TYR A 105 3.62 6.56 12.13
N LYS A 106 4.55 6.91 13.02
CA LYS A 106 4.68 8.27 13.59
C LYS A 106 5.00 9.32 12.54
N THR A 107 5.84 8.99 11.55
CA THR A 107 6.17 9.89 10.45
C THR A 107 4.92 10.16 9.59
N LEU A 108 4.15 9.12 9.25
CA LEU A 108 2.89 9.27 8.53
C LEU A 108 1.84 10.02 9.35
N ASP A 109 1.80 9.81 10.66
CA ASP A 109 0.92 10.55 11.56
C ASP A 109 1.25 12.05 11.59
N ASN A 110 2.54 12.40 11.59
CA ASN A 110 2.97 13.80 11.44
C ASN A 110 2.53 14.39 10.09
N ILE A 111 2.63 13.64 9.00
CA ILE A 111 2.18 14.10 7.68
C ILE A 111 0.67 14.38 7.70
N ILE A 112 -0.14 13.42 8.17
CA ILE A 112 -1.61 13.55 8.22
C ILE A 112 -2.07 14.70 9.12
N THR A 113 -1.34 14.94 10.22
CA THR A 113 -1.67 16.03 11.16
C THR A 113 -1.11 17.40 10.73
N GLY A 114 -0.56 17.52 9.51
CA GLY A 114 -0.04 18.74 8.94
C GLY A 114 1.33 19.19 9.45
N LYS A 115 2.01 18.34 10.23
CA LYS A 115 3.36 18.61 10.77
C LYS A 115 4.48 18.03 9.90
N GLY A 116 4.13 17.24 8.88
CA GLY A 116 5.09 16.60 7.99
C GLY A 116 5.87 17.58 7.14
N THR A 117 7.06 17.15 6.72
CA THR A 117 8.00 17.88 5.87
C THR A 117 8.43 17.00 4.71
N ASN A 118 9.04 17.60 3.66
CA ASN A 118 9.60 16.83 2.55
C ASN A 118 10.73 15.88 2.96
N ASN A 119 11.44 16.19 4.05
CA ASN A 119 12.43 15.27 4.62
C ASN A 119 11.77 14.00 5.17
N ASP A 120 10.54 14.09 5.71
CA ASP A 120 9.82 12.94 6.23
C ASP A 120 9.48 11.92 5.13
N LEU A 121 9.22 12.37 3.89
CA LEU A 121 8.99 11.49 2.75
C LEU A 121 10.23 10.67 2.41
N GLN A 122 11.41 11.29 2.44
CA GLN A 122 12.67 10.59 2.23
C GLN A 122 13.00 9.63 3.38
N GLN A 123 12.68 10.01 4.62
CA GLN A 123 12.85 9.17 5.78
C GLN A 123 11.95 7.92 5.74
N LEU A 124 10.71 8.04 5.26
CA LEU A 124 9.82 6.88 5.09
C LEU A 124 10.43 5.79 4.22
N ASP A 125 10.97 6.15 3.03
CA ASP A 125 11.62 5.17 2.15
C ASP A 125 12.88 4.60 2.79
N ARG A 126 13.70 5.45 3.42
CA ARG A 126 14.92 5.02 4.12
C ARG A 126 14.63 4.06 5.27
N ILE A 127 13.63 4.34 6.11
CA ILE A 127 13.24 3.46 7.22
C ILE A 127 12.73 2.13 6.66
N ALA A 128 11.83 2.17 5.67
CA ALA A 128 11.30 0.97 5.05
C ALA A 128 12.41 0.09 4.45
N SER A 129 13.38 0.67 3.76
CA SER A 129 14.52 -0.07 3.19
C SER A 129 15.42 -0.72 4.24
N GLN A 130 15.47 -0.19 5.46
CA GLN A 130 16.24 -0.77 6.57
C GLN A 130 15.46 -1.86 7.34
N ILE A 131 14.14 -1.94 7.15
CA ILE A 131 13.32 -3.02 7.71
C ILE A 131 13.32 -4.23 6.76
N GLU A 132 13.16 -3.97 5.47
CA GLU A 132 13.03 -4.98 4.42
C GLU A 132 14.29 -5.87 4.37
N GLY A 133 14.10 -7.19 4.46
CA GLY A 133 15.17 -8.17 4.47
C GLY A 133 15.99 -8.25 5.78
N HIS A 134 15.70 -7.45 6.80
CA HIS A 134 16.48 -7.38 8.04
C HIS A 134 15.73 -7.91 9.27
N CYS A 135 14.64 -8.63 9.07
CA CYS A 135 13.84 -9.25 10.13
C CYS A 135 13.80 -10.77 10.01
N ILE A 136 13.61 -11.47 11.13
CA ILE A 136 13.55 -12.94 11.16
C ILE A 136 12.31 -13.46 10.43
N CYS A 137 11.18 -12.78 10.56
CA CYS A 137 9.92 -13.19 9.93
C CYS A 137 9.45 -12.16 8.90
N ALA A 138 8.53 -12.57 8.03
CA ALA A 138 8.01 -11.76 6.94
C ALA A 138 7.19 -10.53 7.37
N LEU A 139 6.89 -10.33 8.66
CA LEU A 139 6.14 -9.16 9.11
C LEU A 139 6.90 -7.85 8.83
N GLY A 140 8.23 -7.87 8.94
CA GLY A 140 9.06 -6.70 8.60
C GLY A 140 8.91 -6.31 7.13
N ASP A 141 9.03 -7.27 6.23
CA ASP A 141 8.86 -7.05 4.79
C ASP A 141 7.42 -6.61 4.47
N ALA A 142 6.44 -7.26 5.11
CA ALA A 142 5.02 -6.91 4.99
C ALA A 142 4.70 -5.47 5.43
N ALA A 143 5.44 -4.91 6.37
CA ALA A 143 5.32 -3.52 6.79
C ALA A 143 6.05 -2.54 5.83
N ALA A 144 7.18 -2.96 5.26
CA ALA A 144 8.05 -2.12 4.44
C ALA A 144 7.58 -2.00 2.98
N MET A 145 7.21 -3.12 2.36
CA MET A 145 6.80 -3.17 0.94
C MET A 145 5.63 -2.22 0.60
N PRO A 146 4.55 -2.13 1.38
CA PRO A 146 3.51 -1.14 1.14
C PRO A 146 4.05 0.28 1.14
N VAL A 147 4.86 0.67 2.13
CA VAL A 147 5.43 2.03 2.22
C VAL A 147 6.18 2.39 0.94
N ARG A 148 7.11 1.54 0.52
CA ARG A 148 7.92 1.76 -0.68
C ARG A 148 7.08 1.82 -1.96
N SER A 149 6.08 0.95 -2.10
CA SER A 149 5.23 0.92 -3.28
C SER A 149 4.26 2.11 -3.34
N PHE A 150 3.72 2.56 -2.21
CA PHE A 150 2.89 3.76 -2.15
C PHE A 150 3.69 5.01 -2.52
N LEU A 151 4.88 5.19 -1.96
CA LEU A 151 5.76 6.30 -2.31
C LEU A 151 6.15 6.25 -3.80
N LYS A 152 6.55 5.09 -4.33
CA LYS A 152 6.91 4.93 -5.73
C LYS A 152 5.78 5.30 -6.69
N ASN A 153 4.55 4.88 -6.40
CA ASN A 153 3.43 5.02 -7.32
C ASN A 153 2.65 6.33 -7.17
N PHE A 154 2.67 6.94 -5.97
CA PHE A 154 1.82 8.09 -5.62
C PHE A 154 2.60 9.23 -4.97
N TRP A 155 3.89 9.37 -5.25
CA TRP A 155 4.77 10.39 -4.66
C TRP A 155 4.17 11.79 -4.67
N SER A 156 3.55 12.20 -5.78
CA SER A 156 2.93 13.51 -5.93
C SER A 156 1.79 13.79 -4.94
N GLU A 157 1.05 12.77 -4.50
CA GLU A 157 0.02 12.94 -3.47
C GLU A 157 0.63 13.16 -2.08
N PHE A 158 1.75 12.52 -1.80
CA PHE A 158 2.49 12.73 -0.55
C PHE A 158 3.12 14.11 -0.51
N GLU A 159 3.75 14.56 -1.60
CA GLU A 159 4.28 15.94 -1.72
C GLU A 159 3.17 16.97 -1.54
N TYR A 160 2.04 16.81 -2.25
CA TYR A 160 0.90 17.70 -2.12
C TYR A 160 0.41 17.78 -0.66
N TYR A 161 0.28 16.61 -0.02
CA TYR A 161 -0.18 16.55 1.38
C TYR A 161 0.77 17.27 2.33
N VAL A 162 2.08 17.14 2.15
CA VAL A 162 3.10 17.85 2.94
C VAL A 162 3.05 19.35 2.69
N ASP A 163 2.89 19.78 1.43
CA ASP A 163 2.92 21.20 1.07
C ASP A 163 1.62 21.93 1.45
N LYS A 164 0.46 21.31 1.21
CA LYS A 164 -0.86 21.92 1.42
C LYS A 164 -1.47 21.61 2.78
N LYS A 165 -0.94 20.61 3.51
CA LYS A 165 -1.46 20.14 4.81
C LYS A 165 -2.88 19.56 4.73
N GLU A 166 -3.29 19.13 3.55
CA GLU A 166 -4.60 18.57 3.26
C GLU A 166 -4.50 17.49 2.18
N SER A 167 -5.55 16.69 2.06
CA SER A 167 -5.63 15.65 1.02
C SER A 167 -5.87 16.27 -0.35
N LEU A 168 -5.26 15.67 -1.40
CA LEU A 168 -5.53 16.02 -2.80
C LEU A 168 -6.97 15.66 -3.23
N VAL A 169 -7.63 14.75 -2.54
CA VAL A 169 -8.89 14.09 -2.95
C VAL A 169 -9.98 14.19 -1.85
N LEU A 170 -10.22 15.34 -1.33
CA LEU A 170 -11.33 15.59 -0.38
C LEU A 170 -12.28 16.64 -0.90
#